data_0fd574ede2407dcfcc696256ae9672df
#
_entry.id   0fd574ede2407dcfcc696256ae9672df
#
_cell.length_a   1.000
_cell.length_b   1.000
_cell.length_c   1.000
_cell.angle_alpha   90.00
_cell.angle_beta   90.00
_cell.angle_gamma   90.00
#
_symmetry.space_group_name_H-M   'P 1'
#
loop_
_entity.id
_entity.type
_entity.pdbx_description
1 polymer ?
#
loop_
_entity_poly.entity_id
_entity_poly.type
_entity_poly.pdbx_seq_one_letter_code
_entity_poly.pdbx_strand_id
1 'polypeptide(L)'
;QHTMANDLIERLETQSEYKGVFISAEDAMIACDFNTLLIVVDVNRPGYVESAALLESINKIAVIDHHRRAADYIENAVVSLHEPYASSASELVSELLQYLVPTSGILTCEAEAMLAGIYLDTKGFATRTGVRTFEAAAYLRRAGAESSDVKRLFQSSFDQYMERQKLISSARDCGQGVIFAITGEEVDRIAAAQAADELLSIIGTHASVVAFRSGNDMAVSARAAGHVNVQ
;
A
#
# COMPACT_ATOMS: atom_id res chain seq x y z
N GLN A 1 0.23 -16.75 -0.35
CA GLN A 1 1.02 -15.89 -1.24
C GLN A 1 1.94 -15.04 -0.38
N HIS A 2 3.25 -15.07 -0.65
CA HIS A 2 4.22 -14.22 0.02
C HIS A 2 4.04 -12.79 -0.51
N THR A 3 3.75 -11.85 0.37
CA THR A 3 3.57 -10.45 0.00
C THR A 3 4.77 -9.62 0.49
N MET A 4 5.02 -8.47 -0.10
CA MET A 4 6.03 -7.52 0.36
C MET A 4 5.84 -7.16 1.85
N ALA A 5 4.59 -7.13 2.33
CA ALA A 5 4.31 -6.90 3.74
C ALA A 5 4.89 -8.02 4.64
N ASN A 6 4.83 -9.28 4.19
CA ASN A 6 5.43 -10.39 4.94
C ASN A 6 6.95 -10.24 5.06
N ASP A 7 7.64 -9.86 3.98
CA ASP A 7 9.10 -9.62 4.01
C ASP A 7 9.45 -8.50 5.00
N LEU A 8 8.64 -7.44 5.05
CA LEU A 8 8.82 -6.34 6.01
C LEU A 8 8.57 -6.80 7.45
N ILE A 9 7.50 -7.55 7.70
CA ILE A 9 7.17 -8.10 9.03
C ILE A 9 8.29 -9.03 9.50
N GLU A 10 8.69 -10.01 8.68
CA GLU A 10 9.79 -10.93 9.01
C GLU A 10 11.07 -10.16 9.35
N ARG A 11 11.38 -9.11 8.59
CA ARG A 11 12.55 -8.27 8.85
C ARG A 11 12.44 -7.49 10.17
N LEU A 12 11.26 -6.96 10.52
CA LEU A 12 11.01 -6.31 11.80
C LEU A 12 11.12 -7.31 12.96
N GLU A 13 10.59 -8.52 12.82
CA GLU A 13 10.64 -9.58 13.84
C GLU A 13 12.07 -10.05 14.17
N THR A 14 13.05 -9.79 13.29
CA THR A 14 14.45 -10.02 13.61
C THR A 14 15.00 -9.06 14.66
N GLN A 15 14.35 -7.93 14.89
CA GLN A 15 14.75 -6.96 15.90
C GLN A 15 14.22 -7.35 17.28
N SER A 16 15.05 -7.18 18.30
CA SER A 16 14.67 -7.51 19.70
C SER A 16 13.44 -6.74 20.18
N GLU A 17 13.28 -5.50 19.70
CA GLU A 17 12.21 -4.56 20.04
C GLU A 17 10.85 -5.05 19.54
N TYR A 18 10.83 -5.86 18.48
CA TYR A 18 9.61 -6.38 17.86
C TYR A 18 9.19 -7.76 18.34
N LYS A 19 9.94 -8.34 19.31
CA LYS A 19 9.59 -9.65 19.82
C LYS A 19 8.22 -9.65 20.51
N GLY A 20 7.25 -10.32 19.90
CA GLY A 20 5.88 -10.41 20.43
C GLY A 20 5.03 -9.14 20.21
N VAL A 21 5.45 -8.25 19.31
CA VAL A 21 4.67 -7.05 18.92
C VAL A 21 3.58 -7.42 17.93
N PHE A 22 3.89 -8.28 16.95
CA PHE A 22 2.89 -8.79 16.00
C PHE A 22 2.11 -9.91 16.65
N ILE A 23 0.82 -9.70 16.86
CA ILE A 23 -0.10 -10.64 17.52
C ILE A 23 -1.36 -10.83 16.66
N SER A 24 -2.04 -11.95 16.87
CA SER A 24 -3.32 -12.19 16.21
C SER A 24 -4.44 -11.30 16.77
N ALA A 25 -5.53 -11.16 16.03
CA ALA A 25 -6.70 -10.43 16.51
C ALA A 25 -7.30 -11.08 17.79
N GLU A 26 -7.23 -12.41 17.90
CA GLU A 26 -7.66 -13.16 19.05
C GLU A 26 -6.81 -12.85 20.28
N ASP A 27 -5.48 -12.83 20.12
CA ASP A 27 -4.56 -12.47 21.21
C ASP A 27 -4.73 -11.01 21.62
N ALA A 28 -4.94 -10.12 20.66
CA ALA A 28 -5.23 -8.71 20.92
C ALA A 28 -6.54 -8.52 21.71
N MET A 29 -7.60 -9.29 21.40
CA MET A 29 -8.86 -9.29 22.16
C MET A 29 -8.67 -9.73 23.60
N ILE A 30 -7.74 -10.67 23.87
CA ILE A 30 -7.42 -11.13 25.23
C ILE A 30 -6.59 -10.07 25.96
N ALA A 31 -5.68 -9.38 25.26
CA ALA A 31 -4.74 -8.42 25.84
C ALA A 31 -5.37 -7.03 26.08
N CYS A 32 -6.42 -6.65 25.34
CA CYS A 32 -6.99 -5.32 25.44
C CYS A 32 -7.80 -5.12 26.74
N ASP A 33 -7.76 -3.88 27.23
CA ASP A 33 -8.48 -3.42 28.41
C ASP A 33 -9.10 -2.02 28.17
N PHE A 34 -9.71 -1.41 29.21
CA PHE A 34 -10.33 -0.09 29.12
C PHE A 34 -9.34 1.07 28.84
N ASN A 35 -8.04 0.85 29.00
CA ASN A 35 -7.00 1.82 28.67
C ASN A 35 -6.45 1.68 27.26
N THR A 36 -6.78 0.58 26.60
CA THR A 36 -6.27 0.30 25.25
C THR A 36 -6.72 1.36 24.25
N LEU A 37 -5.79 1.86 23.47
CA LEU A 37 -6.04 2.71 22.30
C LEU A 37 -5.90 1.85 21.04
N LEU A 38 -6.97 1.76 20.26
CA LEU A 38 -6.92 1.16 18.92
C LEU A 38 -6.53 2.22 17.90
N ILE A 39 -5.43 2.01 17.21
CA ILE A 39 -5.02 2.88 16.10
C ILE A 39 -5.32 2.16 14.78
N VAL A 40 -6.25 2.71 14.02
CA VAL A 40 -6.62 2.23 12.68
C VAL A 40 -5.88 3.08 11.66
N VAL A 41 -5.10 2.43 10.81
CA VAL A 41 -4.30 3.12 9.79
C VAL A 41 -4.69 2.68 8.39
N ASP A 42 -4.64 3.61 7.43
CA ASP A 42 -4.86 3.38 6.00
C ASP A 42 -6.26 2.90 5.61
N VAL A 43 -7.19 2.92 6.55
CA VAL A 43 -8.62 2.69 6.30
C VAL A 43 -9.47 3.61 7.18
N ASN A 44 -10.64 4.02 6.69
CA ASN A 44 -11.62 4.79 7.46
C ASN A 44 -13.01 4.12 7.54
N ARG A 45 -13.18 2.96 6.90
CA ARG A 45 -14.46 2.24 6.85
C ARG A 45 -14.44 1.01 7.76
N PRO A 46 -15.47 0.79 8.60
CA PRO A 46 -15.54 -0.37 9.48
C PRO A 46 -15.43 -1.71 8.74
N GLY A 47 -16.04 -1.81 7.54
CA GLY A 47 -16.04 -3.04 6.75
C GLY A 47 -14.68 -3.42 6.12
N TYR A 48 -13.67 -2.53 6.19
CA TYR A 48 -12.32 -2.80 5.70
C TYR A 48 -11.29 -2.95 6.82
N VAL A 49 -11.69 -2.77 8.09
CA VAL A 49 -10.81 -3.02 9.23
C VAL A 49 -10.61 -4.53 9.36
N GLU A 50 -9.37 -4.95 9.58
CA GLU A 50 -8.99 -6.36 9.64
C GLU A 50 -9.75 -7.14 10.74
N SER A 51 -10.03 -6.50 11.89
CA SER A 51 -10.81 -7.08 12.97
C SER A 51 -11.97 -6.18 13.38
N ALA A 52 -13.18 -6.52 12.93
CA ALA A 52 -14.42 -5.85 13.37
C ALA A 52 -14.61 -6.00 14.88
N ALA A 53 -14.25 -7.14 15.46
CA ALA A 53 -14.38 -7.41 16.89
C ALA A 53 -13.56 -6.44 17.76
N LEU A 54 -12.32 -6.14 17.37
CA LEU A 54 -11.48 -5.13 18.04
C LEU A 54 -12.10 -3.74 17.92
N LEU A 55 -12.57 -3.38 16.72
CA LEU A 55 -13.19 -2.08 16.47
C LEU A 55 -14.44 -1.85 17.34
N GLU A 56 -15.25 -2.90 17.54
CA GLU A 56 -16.48 -2.86 18.37
C GLU A 56 -16.20 -2.88 19.87
N SER A 57 -15.10 -3.51 20.29
CA SER A 57 -14.80 -3.74 21.71
C SER A 57 -14.03 -2.59 22.36
N ILE A 58 -13.28 -1.81 21.58
CA ILE A 58 -12.41 -0.76 22.09
C ILE A 58 -13.04 0.61 21.91
N ASN A 59 -13.17 1.37 23.00
CA ASN A 59 -13.83 2.69 22.99
C ASN A 59 -12.91 3.85 22.59
N LYS A 60 -11.58 3.69 22.72
CA LYS A 60 -10.60 4.71 22.37
C LYS A 60 -10.02 4.37 21.01
N ILE A 61 -10.52 5.00 19.98
CA ILE A 61 -10.13 4.74 18.60
C ILE A 61 -9.45 5.98 18.02
N ALA A 62 -8.29 5.83 17.42
CA ALA A 62 -7.65 6.83 16.58
C ALA A 62 -7.63 6.32 15.14
N VAL A 63 -7.98 7.17 14.18
CA VAL A 63 -7.96 6.84 12.74
C VAL A 63 -6.97 7.76 12.05
N ILE A 64 -6.05 7.17 11.27
CA ILE A 64 -5.08 7.89 10.43
C ILE A 64 -5.24 7.38 9.01
N ASP A 65 -5.80 8.19 8.12
CA ASP A 65 -6.12 7.74 6.77
C ASP A 65 -6.05 8.88 5.75
N HIS A 66 -5.67 8.53 4.52
CA HIS A 66 -5.59 9.45 3.39
C HIS A 66 -6.61 9.15 2.27
N HIS A 67 -7.41 8.11 2.41
CA HIS A 67 -8.47 7.81 1.45
C HIS A 67 -9.62 8.81 1.53
N ARG A 68 -10.40 8.94 0.47
CA ARG A 68 -11.63 9.75 0.53
C ARG A 68 -12.58 9.16 1.57
N ARG A 69 -13.13 10.03 2.42
CA ARG A 69 -14.10 9.63 3.43
C ARG A 69 -15.35 9.06 2.74
N ALA A 70 -15.69 7.84 3.11
CA ALA A 70 -16.91 7.18 2.68
C ALA A 70 -18.10 7.60 3.58
N ALA A 71 -19.32 7.32 3.14
CA ALA A 71 -20.50 7.62 3.96
C ALA A 71 -20.56 6.75 5.24
N ASP A 72 -19.97 5.55 5.19
CA ASP A 72 -19.91 4.56 6.27
C ASP A 72 -18.52 4.58 6.97
N TYR A 73 -18.02 5.76 7.33
CA TYR A 73 -16.73 5.90 8.02
C TYR A 73 -16.83 5.62 9.52
N ILE A 74 -15.69 5.42 10.19
CA ILE A 74 -15.61 5.23 11.65
C ILE A 74 -15.90 6.57 12.34
N GLU A 75 -17.11 6.74 12.86
CA GLU A 75 -17.60 8.00 13.41
C GLU A 75 -17.13 8.27 14.84
N ASN A 76 -16.92 7.21 15.64
CA ASN A 76 -16.65 7.29 17.08
C ASN A 76 -15.15 7.42 17.42
N ALA A 77 -14.30 7.77 16.46
CA ALA A 77 -12.88 7.99 16.71
C ALA A 77 -12.66 9.22 17.61
N VAL A 78 -11.90 9.05 18.70
CA VAL A 78 -11.48 10.15 19.60
C VAL A 78 -10.41 11.02 18.96
N VAL A 79 -9.66 10.48 18.01
CA VAL A 79 -8.72 11.20 17.15
C VAL A 79 -8.94 10.75 15.72
N SER A 80 -9.11 11.70 14.81
CA SER A 80 -9.22 11.41 13.37
C SER A 80 -8.28 12.33 12.59
N LEU A 81 -7.16 11.79 12.15
CA LEU A 81 -6.27 12.45 11.20
C LEU A 81 -6.61 11.92 9.80
N HIS A 82 -7.44 12.66 9.10
CA HIS A 82 -7.95 12.28 7.80
C HIS A 82 -7.60 13.35 6.76
N GLU A 83 -6.63 13.05 5.90
CA GLU A 83 -6.04 13.99 4.95
C GLU A 83 -6.02 13.42 3.51
N PRO A 84 -7.08 13.60 2.71
CA PRO A 84 -7.18 13.03 1.36
C PRO A 84 -6.14 13.54 0.35
N TYR A 85 -5.41 14.60 0.71
CA TYR A 85 -4.35 15.16 -0.13
C TYR A 85 -2.96 14.64 0.25
N ALA A 86 -2.82 13.91 1.35
CA ALA A 86 -1.59 13.21 1.67
C ALA A 86 -1.36 12.06 0.68
N SER A 87 -0.10 11.75 0.41
CA SER A 87 0.25 10.68 -0.53
C SER A 87 -0.07 9.29 0.01
N SER A 88 0.04 9.12 1.33
CA SER A 88 -0.10 7.83 2.02
C SER A 88 -0.35 8.00 3.51
N ALA A 89 -0.86 6.98 4.17
CA ALA A 89 -0.91 6.93 5.62
C ALA A 89 0.50 6.99 6.25
N SER A 90 1.51 6.43 5.58
CA SER A 90 2.91 6.50 6.01
C SER A 90 3.46 7.94 6.02
N GLU A 91 3.04 8.81 5.09
CA GLU A 91 3.36 10.25 5.13
C GLU A 91 2.80 10.87 6.42
N LEU A 92 1.51 10.66 6.70
CA LEU A 92 0.85 11.20 7.88
C LEU A 92 1.48 10.71 9.20
N VAL A 93 1.79 9.42 9.28
CA VAL A 93 2.47 8.86 10.45
C VAL A 93 3.86 9.45 10.60
N SER A 94 4.62 9.61 9.50
CA SER A 94 5.95 10.23 9.54
C SER A 94 5.91 11.68 10.03
N GLU A 95 4.87 12.43 9.67
CA GLU A 95 4.66 13.79 10.19
C GLU A 95 4.39 13.79 11.71
N LEU A 96 3.50 12.89 12.17
CA LEU A 96 3.20 12.77 13.61
C LEU A 96 4.43 12.37 14.43
N LEU A 97 5.24 11.44 13.94
CA LEU A 97 6.43 10.96 14.64
C LEU A 97 7.45 12.08 14.91
N GLN A 98 7.51 13.10 14.06
CA GLN A 98 8.40 14.25 14.30
C GLN A 98 8.08 15.01 15.60
N TYR A 99 6.85 14.91 16.09
CA TYR A 99 6.40 15.54 17.34
C TYR A 99 6.37 14.59 18.53
N LEU A 100 6.31 13.28 18.28
CA LEU A 100 6.10 12.28 19.32
C LEU A 100 7.41 11.64 19.82
N VAL A 101 8.38 11.44 18.91
CA VAL A 101 9.63 10.75 19.21
C VAL A 101 10.82 11.45 18.57
N PRO A 102 12.01 11.42 19.23
CA PRO A 102 13.22 11.88 18.56
C PRO A 102 13.57 10.96 17.38
N THR A 103 14.17 11.52 16.32
CA THR A 103 14.56 10.75 15.12
C THR A 103 15.47 9.56 15.46
N SER A 104 16.31 9.67 16.50
CA SER A 104 17.15 8.58 17.00
C SER A 104 16.37 7.44 17.67
N GLY A 105 15.09 7.62 17.95
CA GLY A 105 14.21 6.59 18.52
C GLY A 105 13.51 5.73 17.45
N ILE A 106 13.76 6.00 16.16
CA ILE A 106 13.20 5.24 15.04
C ILE A 106 14.27 4.28 14.53
N LEU A 107 13.95 2.99 14.45
CA LEU A 107 14.85 2.00 13.88
C LEU A 107 14.93 2.18 12.35
N THR A 108 16.08 1.87 11.78
CA THR A 108 16.28 1.95 10.32
C THR A 108 15.24 1.13 9.56
N CYS A 109 14.91 -0.08 10.02
CA CYS A 109 13.90 -0.94 9.39
C CYS A 109 12.49 -0.34 9.45
N GLU A 110 12.13 0.37 10.53
CA GLU A 110 10.86 1.12 10.62
C GLU A 110 10.82 2.28 9.62
N ALA A 111 11.90 3.05 9.56
CA ALA A 111 12.02 4.14 8.61
C ALA A 111 11.96 3.65 7.16
N GLU A 112 12.58 2.51 6.86
CA GLU A 112 12.50 1.86 5.54
C GLU A 112 11.10 1.35 5.23
N ALA A 113 10.40 0.74 6.21
CA ALA A 113 9.03 0.28 6.03
C ALA A 113 8.06 1.44 5.74
N MET A 114 8.17 2.55 6.47
CA MET A 114 7.37 3.75 6.21
C MET A 114 7.70 4.38 4.85
N LEU A 115 8.98 4.44 4.49
CA LEU A 115 9.39 4.95 3.18
C LEU A 115 8.91 4.04 2.04
N ALA A 116 8.85 2.72 2.27
CA ALA A 116 8.27 1.77 1.32
C ALA A 116 6.76 2.02 1.13
N GLY A 117 6.02 2.34 2.18
CA GLY A 117 4.61 2.72 2.09
C GLY A 117 4.41 3.98 1.23
N ILE A 118 5.19 5.04 1.47
CA ILE A 118 5.18 6.23 0.61
C ILE A 118 5.53 5.87 -0.84
N TYR A 119 6.55 5.07 -1.05
CA TYR A 119 7.00 4.65 -2.38
C TYR A 119 5.91 3.88 -3.15
N LEU A 120 5.18 3.00 -2.45
CA LEU A 120 4.09 2.20 -3.01
C LEU A 120 2.95 3.11 -3.51
N ASP A 121 2.42 3.95 -2.63
CA ASP A 121 1.24 4.78 -2.92
C ASP A 121 1.50 5.87 -3.95
N THR A 122 2.74 6.36 -4.00
CA THR A 122 3.18 7.37 -4.97
C THR A 122 3.70 6.77 -6.28
N LYS A 123 3.71 5.45 -6.42
CA LYS A 123 4.36 4.75 -7.55
C LYS A 123 5.79 5.24 -7.77
N GLY A 124 6.59 5.24 -6.71
CA GLY A 124 7.97 5.70 -6.75
C GLY A 124 8.10 7.21 -6.93
N PHE A 125 7.27 7.99 -6.26
CA PHE A 125 7.18 9.46 -6.34
C PHE A 125 6.72 10.00 -7.70
N ALA A 126 6.08 9.17 -8.52
CA ALA A 126 5.58 9.57 -9.84
C ALA A 126 4.17 10.19 -9.78
N THR A 127 3.35 9.82 -8.78
CA THR A 127 1.97 10.28 -8.64
C THR A 127 1.65 10.69 -7.20
N ARG A 128 0.66 11.55 -7.01
CA ARG A 128 0.19 12.01 -5.68
C ARG A 128 1.31 12.52 -4.76
N THR A 129 2.36 13.07 -5.33
CA THR A 129 3.54 13.52 -4.59
C THR A 129 3.52 15.03 -4.44
N GLY A 130 3.46 15.49 -3.21
CA GLY A 130 3.54 16.91 -2.84
C GLY A 130 4.82 17.25 -2.09
N VAL A 131 4.94 18.51 -1.66
CA VAL A 131 6.08 18.95 -0.85
C VAL A 131 6.15 18.15 0.45
N ARG A 132 5.02 17.95 1.14
CA ARG A 132 4.92 17.16 2.38
C ARG A 132 5.45 15.74 2.20
N THR A 133 5.18 15.11 1.05
CA THR A 133 5.68 13.76 0.73
C THR A 133 7.21 13.71 0.70
N PHE A 134 7.85 14.71 0.08
CA PHE A 134 9.31 14.81 0.07
C PHE A 134 9.89 15.16 1.44
N GLU A 135 9.22 15.98 2.24
CA GLU A 135 9.61 16.28 3.61
C GLU A 135 9.54 15.04 4.50
N ALA A 136 8.47 14.24 4.41
CA ALA A 136 8.33 12.95 5.09
C ALA A 136 9.43 11.99 4.65
N ALA A 137 9.70 11.87 3.34
CA ALA A 137 10.78 11.03 2.82
C ALA A 137 12.15 11.50 3.31
N ALA A 138 12.40 12.81 3.36
CA ALA A 138 13.64 13.37 3.90
C ALA A 138 13.80 13.11 5.41
N TYR A 139 12.70 13.14 6.16
CA TYR A 139 12.69 12.78 7.59
C TYR A 139 13.09 11.31 7.78
N LEU A 140 12.47 10.40 7.02
CA LEU A 140 12.76 8.96 7.07
C LEU A 140 14.21 8.67 6.63
N ARG A 141 14.74 9.41 5.66
CA ARG A 141 16.16 9.34 5.29
C ARG A 141 17.08 9.75 6.45
N ARG A 142 16.75 10.78 7.19
CA ARG A 142 17.51 11.17 8.39
C ARG A 142 17.41 10.13 9.51
N ALA A 143 16.28 9.39 9.58
CA ALA A 143 16.11 8.26 10.49
C ALA A 143 16.86 6.99 10.05
N GLY A 144 17.54 7.01 8.89
CA GLY A 144 18.40 5.93 8.43
C GLY A 144 17.85 5.10 7.28
N ALA A 145 16.63 5.38 6.77
CA ALA A 145 16.10 4.64 5.63
C ALA A 145 16.97 4.79 4.39
N GLU A 146 17.35 3.68 3.75
CA GLU A 146 18.11 3.67 2.51
C GLU A 146 17.20 3.40 1.31
N SER A 147 17.19 4.33 0.33
CA SER A 147 16.34 4.22 -0.86
C SER A 147 16.62 2.98 -1.70
N SER A 148 17.89 2.52 -1.70
CA SER A 148 18.30 1.28 -2.37
C SER A 148 17.63 0.04 -1.72
N ASP A 149 17.53 0.03 -0.39
CA ASP A 149 16.96 -1.08 0.35
C ASP A 149 15.43 -1.08 0.23
N VAL A 150 14.81 0.10 0.27
CA VAL A 150 13.39 0.25 -0.07
C VAL A 150 13.11 -0.26 -1.48
N LYS A 151 13.92 0.12 -2.48
CA LYS A 151 13.71 -0.33 -3.85
C LYS A 151 13.84 -1.85 -4.00
N ARG A 152 14.69 -2.52 -3.20
CA ARG A 152 14.81 -3.99 -3.21
C ARG A 152 13.51 -4.69 -2.83
N LEU A 153 12.70 -4.11 -1.93
CA LEU A 153 11.41 -4.68 -1.53
C LEU A 153 10.42 -4.80 -2.70
N PHE A 154 10.62 -4.00 -3.76
CA PHE A 154 9.77 -4.00 -4.96
C PHE A 154 10.36 -4.82 -6.11
N GLN A 155 11.45 -5.55 -5.89
CA GLN A 155 12.03 -6.41 -6.91
C GLN A 155 11.15 -7.64 -7.14
N SER A 156 10.93 -7.96 -8.39
CA SER A 156 10.23 -9.19 -8.78
C SER A 156 11.22 -10.35 -8.89
N SER A 157 10.79 -11.57 -8.62
CA SER A 157 11.54 -12.76 -9.01
C SER A 157 11.67 -12.87 -10.53
N PHE A 158 12.61 -13.66 -11.01
CA PHE A 158 12.77 -13.90 -12.45
C PHE A 158 11.48 -14.48 -13.08
N ASP A 159 10.82 -15.39 -12.38
CA ASP A 159 9.58 -16.01 -12.86
C ASP A 159 8.44 -15.00 -12.96
N GLN A 160 8.26 -14.16 -11.94
CA GLN A 160 7.28 -13.05 -11.97
C GLN A 160 7.57 -12.05 -13.09
N TYR A 161 8.85 -11.74 -13.31
CA TYR A 161 9.26 -10.89 -14.42
C TYR A 161 8.90 -11.52 -15.75
N MET A 162 9.23 -12.80 -15.96
CA MET A 162 8.93 -13.52 -17.22
C MET A 162 7.43 -13.66 -17.47
N GLU A 163 6.64 -13.91 -16.44
CA GLU A 163 5.18 -13.97 -16.52
C GLU A 163 4.61 -12.60 -16.99
N ARG A 164 5.05 -11.51 -16.37
CA ARG A 164 4.67 -10.16 -16.78
C ARG A 164 5.08 -9.85 -18.22
N GLN A 165 6.29 -10.25 -18.63
CA GLN A 165 6.77 -10.02 -20.01
C GLN A 165 5.93 -10.80 -21.05
N LYS A 166 5.47 -12.01 -20.75
CA LYS A 166 4.54 -12.74 -21.61
C LYS A 166 3.24 -12.00 -21.82
N LEU A 167 2.65 -11.43 -20.74
CA LEU A 167 1.45 -10.61 -20.84
C LEU A 167 1.67 -9.38 -21.72
N ILE A 168 2.75 -8.64 -21.47
CA ILE A 168 3.09 -7.45 -22.24
C ILE A 168 3.33 -7.79 -23.71
N SER A 169 3.98 -8.92 -24.01
CA SER A 169 4.22 -9.38 -25.38
C SER A 169 2.93 -9.77 -26.13
N SER A 170 1.86 -10.08 -25.42
CA SER A 170 0.54 -10.37 -26.03
C SER A 170 -0.25 -9.09 -26.33
N ALA A 171 0.24 -7.92 -25.91
CA ALA A 171 -0.47 -6.67 -26.02
C ALA A 171 -0.66 -6.22 -27.48
N ARG A 172 -1.79 -5.59 -27.74
CA ARG A 172 -2.16 -5.02 -29.03
C ARG A 172 -2.65 -3.61 -28.85
N ASP A 173 -2.23 -2.72 -29.73
CA ASP A 173 -2.82 -1.40 -29.86
C ASP A 173 -4.18 -1.51 -30.53
N CYS A 174 -5.23 -1.12 -29.81
CA CYS A 174 -6.61 -1.10 -30.30
C CYS A 174 -6.99 0.24 -30.93
N GLY A 175 -6.06 1.17 -31.03
CA GLY A 175 -6.27 2.54 -31.48
C GLY A 175 -6.82 3.45 -30.37
N GLN A 176 -6.85 4.76 -30.66
CA GLN A 176 -7.32 5.80 -29.72
C GLN A 176 -6.62 5.78 -28.35
N GLY A 177 -5.37 5.28 -28.30
CA GLY A 177 -4.60 5.21 -27.06
C GLY A 177 -5.03 4.10 -26.09
N VAL A 178 -5.69 3.06 -26.60
CA VAL A 178 -6.10 1.89 -25.80
C VAL A 178 -5.22 0.70 -26.16
N ILE A 179 -4.54 0.14 -25.15
CA ILE A 179 -3.77 -1.10 -25.28
C ILE A 179 -4.47 -2.22 -24.54
N PHE A 180 -4.62 -3.36 -25.22
CA PHE A 180 -5.28 -4.54 -24.69
C PHE A 180 -4.35 -5.76 -24.77
N ALA A 181 -4.20 -6.49 -23.65
CA ALA A 181 -3.50 -7.75 -23.58
C ALA A 181 -4.45 -8.83 -23.07
N ILE A 182 -4.39 -10.03 -23.64
CA ILE A 182 -5.21 -11.17 -23.20
C ILE A 182 -4.38 -12.43 -23.18
N THR A 183 -4.57 -13.24 -22.13
CA THR A 183 -4.05 -14.60 -22.06
C THR A 183 -5.10 -15.56 -21.53
N GLY A 184 -5.12 -16.79 -22.04
CA GLY A 184 -5.91 -17.89 -21.49
C GLY A 184 -5.19 -18.64 -20.37
N GLU A 185 -3.94 -18.24 -20.04
CA GLU A 185 -3.17 -18.82 -18.94
C GLU A 185 -3.61 -18.24 -17.60
N GLU A 186 -3.44 -19.01 -16.55
CA GLU A 186 -3.60 -18.54 -15.17
C GLU A 186 -2.43 -17.62 -14.82
N VAL A 187 -2.74 -16.44 -14.32
CA VAL A 187 -1.77 -15.38 -14.00
C VAL A 187 -2.04 -14.83 -12.63
N ASP A 188 -0.98 -14.50 -11.89
CA ASP A 188 -1.11 -13.77 -10.64
C ASP A 188 -1.70 -12.37 -10.90
N ARG A 189 -2.66 -11.99 -10.06
CA ARG A 189 -3.32 -10.66 -10.14
C ARG A 189 -2.34 -9.50 -10.01
N ILE A 190 -1.26 -9.68 -9.23
CA ILE A 190 -0.21 -8.66 -9.06
C ILE A 190 0.57 -8.50 -10.38
N ALA A 191 0.95 -9.61 -11.03
CA ALA A 191 1.64 -9.56 -12.31
C ALA A 191 0.77 -8.92 -13.40
N ALA A 192 -0.54 -9.23 -13.44
CA ALA A 192 -1.47 -8.60 -14.37
C ALA A 192 -1.66 -7.10 -14.12
N ALA A 193 -1.72 -6.69 -12.84
CA ALA A 193 -1.80 -5.28 -12.46
C ALA A 193 -0.53 -4.50 -12.87
N GLN A 194 0.64 -5.07 -12.63
CA GLN A 194 1.93 -4.50 -13.03
C GLN A 194 2.08 -4.40 -14.55
N ALA A 195 1.63 -5.43 -15.29
CA ALA A 195 1.60 -5.40 -16.75
C ALA A 195 0.70 -4.27 -17.27
N ALA A 196 -0.47 -4.08 -16.67
CA ALA A 196 -1.37 -2.98 -17.04
C ALA A 196 -0.74 -1.60 -16.76
N ASP A 197 -0.07 -1.44 -15.60
CA ASP A 197 0.66 -0.20 -15.28
C ASP A 197 1.80 0.07 -16.28
N GLU A 198 2.55 -0.96 -16.68
CA GLU A 198 3.65 -0.84 -17.63
C GLU A 198 3.14 -0.49 -19.05
N LEU A 199 2.07 -1.13 -19.51
CA LEU A 199 1.42 -0.80 -20.77
C LEU A 199 0.86 0.63 -20.80
N LEU A 200 0.33 1.12 -19.67
CA LEU A 200 -0.13 2.51 -19.56
C LEU A 200 1.01 3.52 -19.65
N SER A 201 2.24 3.13 -19.33
CA SER A 201 3.42 4.02 -19.42
C SER A 201 3.89 4.30 -20.84
N ILE A 202 3.36 3.59 -21.85
CA ILE A 202 3.70 3.79 -23.26
C ILE A 202 3.14 5.12 -23.74
N ILE A 203 3.96 5.90 -24.45
CA ILE A 203 3.57 7.22 -24.96
C ILE A 203 2.32 7.12 -25.84
N GLY A 204 1.32 7.97 -25.57
CA GLY A 204 0.06 7.99 -26.30
C GLY A 204 -0.98 7.00 -25.78
N THR A 205 -0.67 6.21 -24.74
CA THR A 205 -1.65 5.33 -24.10
C THR A 205 -2.47 6.09 -23.07
N HIS A 206 -3.79 6.00 -23.18
CA HIS A 206 -4.76 6.57 -22.26
C HIS A 206 -5.44 5.53 -21.38
N ALA A 207 -5.51 4.28 -21.86
CA ALA A 207 -6.01 3.15 -21.10
C ALA A 207 -5.28 1.87 -21.47
N SER A 208 -5.08 1.01 -20.50
CA SER A 208 -4.54 -0.34 -20.66
C SER A 208 -5.47 -1.34 -19.99
N VAL A 209 -5.69 -2.48 -20.62
CA VAL A 209 -6.56 -3.54 -20.14
C VAL A 209 -5.84 -4.87 -20.30
N VAL A 210 -5.71 -5.61 -19.21
CA VAL A 210 -5.11 -6.94 -19.19
C VAL A 210 -6.17 -7.92 -18.72
N ALA A 211 -6.59 -8.83 -19.60
CA ALA A 211 -7.51 -9.91 -19.28
C ALA A 211 -6.75 -11.24 -19.15
N PHE A 212 -7.02 -11.98 -18.10
CA PHE A 212 -6.31 -13.19 -17.77
C PHE A 212 -7.22 -14.20 -17.06
N ARG A 213 -6.83 -15.47 -17.06
CA ARG A 213 -7.56 -16.51 -16.34
C ARG A 213 -7.24 -16.44 -14.84
N SER A 214 -8.29 -16.56 -14.01
CA SER A 214 -8.19 -16.67 -12.55
C SER A 214 -9.13 -17.79 -12.07
N GLY A 215 -8.60 -18.99 -11.90
CA GLY A 215 -9.40 -20.18 -11.64
C GLY A 215 -10.32 -20.53 -12.82
N ASN A 216 -11.63 -20.55 -12.58
CA ASN A 216 -12.64 -20.82 -13.60
C ASN A 216 -13.15 -19.58 -14.33
N ASP A 217 -12.74 -18.39 -13.91
CA ASP A 217 -13.21 -17.12 -14.42
C ASP A 217 -12.13 -16.37 -15.21
N MET A 218 -12.57 -15.38 -15.99
CA MET A 218 -11.69 -14.38 -16.57
C MET A 218 -11.68 -13.15 -15.67
N ALA A 219 -10.49 -12.77 -15.21
CA ALA A 219 -10.26 -11.55 -14.47
C ALA A 219 -9.70 -10.46 -15.39
N VAL A 220 -9.95 -9.20 -15.02
CA VAL A 220 -9.48 -8.04 -15.77
C VAL A 220 -8.75 -7.09 -14.82
N SER A 221 -7.57 -6.65 -15.23
CA SER A 221 -6.86 -5.54 -14.62
C SER A 221 -6.84 -4.38 -15.60
N ALA A 222 -7.47 -3.28 -15.26
CA ALA A 222 -7.51 -2.09 -16.12
C ALA A 222 -6.86 -0.89 -15.42
N ARG A 223 -6.20 -0.07 -16.22
CA ARG A 223 -5.60 1.20 -15.80
C ARG A 223 -5.95 2.28 -16.79
N ALA A 224 -6.10 3.52 -16.31
CA ALA A 224 -6.33 4.66 -17.17
C ALA A 224 -5.59 5.89 -16.66
N ALA A 225 -5.26 6.78 -17.60
CA ALA A 225 -4.69 8.08 -17.34
C ALA A 225 -5.66 9.19 -17.80
N GLY A 226 -5.64 10.32 -17.11
CA GLY A 226 -6.43 11.49 -17.50
C GLY A 226 -7.93 11.33 -17.24
N HIS A 227 -8.75 11.49 -18.28
CA HIS A 227 -10.21 11.55 -18.18
C HIS A 227 -10.92 10.21 -18.47
N VAL A 228 -10.17 9.15 -18.76
CA VAL A 228 -10.76 7.84 -19.05
C VAL A 228 -11.12 7.14 -17.74
N ASN A 229 -12.39 6.75 -17.61
CA ASN A 229 -12.86 5.96 -16.46
C ASN A 229 -12.93 4.48 -16.87
N VAL A 230 -12.24 3.61 -16.14
CA VAL A 230 -12.19 2.15 -16.33
C VAL A 230 -12.77 1.37 -15.15
N GLN A 231 -13.48 2.06 -14.25
CA GLN A 231 -14.20 1.46 -13.11
C GLN A 231 -15.61 1.08 -13.51
#